data_fa791fa6b0ad773403ef58c6abc29d41
#
_entry.id   fa791fa6b0ad773403ef58c6abc29d41
#
_cell.length_a   1.000
_cell.length_b   1.000
_cell.length_c   1.000
_cell.angle_alpha   90.00
_cell.angle_beta   90.00
_cell.angle_gamma   90.00
#
_symmetry.space_group_name_H-M   'P 1'
#
loop_
_entity.id
_entity.type
_entity.pdbx_description
1 polymer ?
#
loop_
_entity_poly.entity_id
_entity_poly.type
_entity_poly.pdbx_seq_one_letter_code
_entity_poly.pdbx_strand_id
1 'polypeptide(L)'
;KYIESYKSNCTDTSISFEIKFSMDTLIELSKSKKLETILKMKESKQDNISNIHLHDRNGKIKKYETIKSILKEYYEIRLEYYEKRYNYLIEKYQYELSIIKSRIKFIEGIINDDIVIFKKEDNEIDKILEEYELPKISKITYEEISKDDKDSYDYLLNMPMRTMTKKKLDELNKQM
;
A
#
# COMPACT_ATOMS: atom_id res chain seq x y z
N LYS A 1 -38.93 -10.82 -34.90
CA LYS A 1 -37.46 -10.84 -35.04
C LYS A 1 -37.06 -9.43 -35.45
N TYR A 2 -36.59 -8.65 -34.47
CA TYR A 2 -36.40 -7.18 -34.66
C TYR A 2 -35.02 -6.82 -35.24
N ILE A 3 -34.00 -7.70 -35.07
CA ILE A 3 -32.63 -7.44 -35.48
C ILE A 3 -32.38 -8.08 -36.85
N GLU A 4 -31.85 -7.32 -37.80
CA GLU A 4 -31.45 -7.79 -39.13
C GLU A 4 -30.05 -8.42 -39.09
N SER A 5 -29.11 -7.69 -38.54
CA SER A 5 -27.73 -8.15 -38.38
C SER A 5 -27.06 -7.48 -37.18
N TYR A 6 -25.99 -8.07 -36.70
CA TYR A 6 -25.17 -7.47 -35.67
C TYR A 6 -23.67 -7.71 -35.94
N LYS A 7 -22.84 -6.80 -35.47
CA LYS A 7 -21.38 -6.92 -35.49
C LYS A 7 -20.84 -6.65 -34.11
N SER A 8 -19.96 -7.52 -33.64
CA SER A 8 -19.28 -7.37 -32.36
C SER A 8 -17.86 -6.81 -32.60
N ASN A 9 -17.57 -5.67 -32.04
CA ASN A 9 -16.26 -5.04 -32.03
C ASN A 9 -15.68 -4.99 -30.61
N CYS A 10 -15.97 -6.02 -29.81
CA CYS A 10 -15.48 -6.12 -28.42
C CYS A 10 -14.00 -6.44 -28.41
N THR A 11 -13.29 -5.84 -27.46
CA THR A 11 -11.89 -6.14 -27.09
C THR A 11 -11.86 -6.59 -25.64
N ASP A 12 -10.70 -7.02 -25.14
CA ASP A 12 -10.53 -7.46 -23.74
C ASP A 12 -10.87 -6.35 -22.72
N THR A 13 -10.80 -5.08 -23.14
CA THR A 13 -11.02 -3.91 -22.28
C THR A 13 -12.22 -3.06 -22.64
N SER A 14 -12.85 -3.28 -23.83
CA SER A 14 -13.98 -2.50 -24.29
C SER A 14 -15.07 -3.36 -24.91
N ILE A 15 -16.32 -2.98 -24.65
CA ILE A 15 -17.51 -3.63 -25.21
C ILE A 15 -18.15 -2.70 -26.24
N SER A 16 -18.24 -3.14 -27.51
CA SER A 16 -18.85 -2.40 -28.58
C SER A 16 -19.62 -3.31 -29.53
N PHE A 17 -20.91 -3.04 -29.69
CA PHE A 17 -21.77 -3.75 -30.61
C PHE A 17 -22.42 -2.78 -31.58
N GLU A 18 -22.45 -3.15 -32.88
CA GLU A 18 -23.19 -2.47 -33.92
C GLU A 18 -24.37 -3.36 -34.30
N ILE A 19 -25.59 -2.87 -34.09
CA ILE A 19 -26.83 -3.62 -34.34
C ILE A 19 -27.65 -2.91 -35.40
N LYS A 20 -28.04 -3.64 -36.48
CA LYS A 20 -28.85 -3.11 -37.53
C LYS A 20 -30.30 -3.56 -37.39
N PHE A 21 -31.19 -2.59 -37.49
CA PHE A 21 -32.64 -2.73 -37.49
C PHE A 21 -33.20 -2.21 -38.79
N SER A 22 -34.38 -2.68 -39.20
CA SER A 22 -35.14 -1.98 -40.22
C SER A 22 -35.59 -0.61 -39.73
N MET A 23 -35.67 0.37 -40.61
CA MET A 23 -35.98 1.75 -40.23
C MET A 23 -37.33 1.87 -39.51
N ASP A 24 -38.32 1.14 -39.97
CA ASP A 24 -39.67 1.17 -39.38
C ASP A 24 -39.68 0.60 -37.94
N THR A 25 -39.01 -0.51 -37.73
CA THR A 25 -38.86 -1.11 -36.38
C THR A 25 -38.04 -0.25 -35.43
N LEU A 26 -37.01 0.43 -35.93
CA LEU A 26 -36.20 1.32 -35.09
C LEU A 26 -37.02 2.53 -34.63
N ILE A 27 -37.82 3.13 -35.53
CA ILE A 27 -38.69 4.25 -35.20
C ILE A 27 -39.75 3.84 -34.16
N GLU A 28 -40.39 2.68 -34.35
CA GLU A 28 -41.40 2.16 -33.43
C GLU A 28 -40.80 1.89 -32.04
N LEU A 29 -39.66 1.21 -31.97
CA LEU A 29 -38.97 0.88 -30.73
C LEU A 29 -38.44 2.11 -30.01
N SER A 30 -37.94 3.10 -30.73
CA SER A 30 -37.48 4.37 -30.18
C SER A 30 -38.65 5.18 -29.58
N LYS A 31 -39.77 5.29 -30.28
CA LYS A 31 -40.99 5.97 -29.78
C LYS A 31 -41.55 5.29 -28.52
N SER A 32 -41.57 3.96 -28.50
CA SER A 32 -42.09 3.19 -27.37
C SER A 32 -41.13 3.08 -26.17
N LYS A 33 -39.89 3.59 -26.27
CA LYS A 33 -38.81 3.46 -25.27
C LYS A 33 -38.51 2.00 -24.83
N LYS A 34 -38.87 1.04 -25.70
CA LYS A 34 -38.68 -0.40 -25.44
C LYS A 34 -37.36 -0.96 -25.95
N LEU A 35 -36.54 -0.16 -26.65
CA LEU A 35 -35.32 -0.59 -27.29
C LEU A 35 -34.35 -1.24 -26.24
N GLU A 36 -34.12 -0.54 -25.14
CA GLU A 36 -33.22 -1.02 -24.07
C GLU A 36 -33.72 -2.30 -23.41
N THR A 37 -35.02 -2.46 -23.25
CA THR A 37 -35.66 -3.64 -22.69
C THR A 37 -35.57 -4.85 -23.60
N ILE A 38 -35.78 -4.64 -24.91
CA ILE A 38 -35.69 -5.71 -25.92
C ILE A 38 -34.25 -6.19 -26.10
N LEU A 39 -33.29 -5.28 -26.06
CA LEU A 39 -31.86 -5.60 -26.10
C LEU A 39 -31.33 -6.11 -24.77
N LYS A 40 -32.17 -6.18 -23.72
CA LYS A 40 -31.79 -6.56 -22.36
C LYS A 40 -30.62 -5.74 -21.80
N MET A 41 -30.54 -4.47 -22.18
CA MET A 41 -29.49 -3.54 -21.70
C MET A 41 -29.77 -3.02 -20.29
N LYS A 42 -31.02 -3.11 -19.85
CA LYS A 42 -31.42 -2.79 -18.47
C LYS A 42 -31.95 -4.03 -17.79
N GLU A 43 -31.40 -4.32 -16.64
CA GLU A 43 -31.98 -5.28 -15.72
C GLU A 43 -33.05 -4.59 -14.88
N SER A 44 -34.29 -5.10 -14.95
CA SER A 44 -35.43 -4.52 -14.22
C SER A 44 -35.54 -5.06 -12.77
N LYS A 45 -34.48 -5.67 -12.27
CA LYS A 45 -34.47 -6.09 -10.86
C LYS A 45 -34.37 -4.89 -9.96
N GLN A 46 -35.42 -4.65 -9.18
CA GLN A 46 -35.35 -3.75 -8.05
C GLN A 46 -34.69 -4.52 -6.89
N ASP A 47 -33.50 -4.12 -6.53
CA ASP A 47 -32.87 -4.64 -5.32
C ASP A 47 -33.64 -4.13 -4.10
N ASN A 48 -34.15 -5.06 -3.29
CA ASN A 48 -34.87 -4.71 -2.08
C ASN A 48 -33.89 -4.34 -0.99
N ILE A 49 -33.81 -3.06 -0.63
CA ILE A 49 -32.96 -2.51 0.41
C ILE A 49 -33.60 -2.52 1.81
N SER A 50 -34.79 -3.14 1.96
CA SER A 50 -35.51 -3.14 3.24
C SER A 50 -34.95 -4.15 4.26
N ASN A 51 -34.17 -5.11 3.82
CA ASN A 51 -33.64 -6.18 4.67
C ASN A 51 -32.11 -6.26 4.63
N ILE A 52 -31.44 -5.17 5.05
CA ILE A 52 -29.99 -5.09 5.06
C ILE A 52 -29.46 -5.61 6.40
N HIS A 53 -28.84 -6.80 6.38
CA HIS A 53 -28.11 -7.38 7.49
C HIS A 53 -26.65 -7.51 7.14
N LEU A 54 -25.78 -6.88 7.92
CA LEU A 54 -24.33 -6.90 7.76
C LEU A 54 -23.66 -7.20 9.11
N HIS A 55 -22.40 -7.61 9.05
CA HIS A 55 -21.61 -7.76 10.26
C HIS A 55 -21.14 -6.38 10.75
N ASP A 56 -21.30 -6.14 12.06
CA ASP A 56 -20.73 -4.98 12.73
C ASP A 56 -19.21 -5.15 12.94
N ARG A 57 -18.58 -4.16 13.57
CA ARG A 57 -17.15 -4.16 13.91
C ARG A 57 -16.72 -5.41 14.71
N ASN A 58 -17.61 -6.00 15.49
CA ASN A 58 -17.35 -7.14 16.37
C ASN A 58 -17.69 -8.48 15.72
N GLY A 59 -18.06 -8.49 14.44
CA GLY A 59 -18.47 -9.68 13.71
C GLY A 59 -19.90 -10.15 14.04
N LYS A 60 -20.70 -9.35 14.76
CA LYS A 60 -22.10 -9.67 15.05
C LYS A 60 -23.00 -9.18 13.92
N ILE A 61 -24.01 -9.98 13.58
CA ILE A 61 -25.01 -9.60 12.58
C ILE A 61 -25.87 -8.46 13.14
N LYS A 62 -25.91 -7.34 12.40
CA LYS A 62 -26.71 -6.15 12.72
C LYS A 62 -27.59 -5.78 11.54
N LYS A 63 -28.86 -5.44 11.83
CA LYS A 63 -29.78 -4.91 10.84
C LYS A 63 -29.57 -3.41 10.69
N TYR A 64 -29.46 -2.94 9.46
CA TYR A 64 -29.38 -1.52 9.13
C TYR A 64 -30.65 -1.07 8.43
N GLU A 65 -31.17 0.08 8.82
CA GLU A 65 -32.38 0.65 8.23
C GLU A 65 -32.09 1.43 6.94
N THR A 66 -30.91 1.98 6.83
CA THR A 66 -30.50 2.81 5.70
C THR A 66 -29.05 2.57 5.30
N ILE A 67 -28.73 2.71 4.02
CA ILE A 67 -27.35 2.69 3.51
C ILE A 67 -26.51 3.78 4.18
N LYS A 68 -27.11 4.94 4.48
CA LYS A 68 -26.41 6.05 5.14
C LYS A 68 -25.91 5.67 6.53
N SER A 69 -26.66 4.85 7.28
CA SER A 69 -26.21 4.39 8.63
C SER A 69 -24.99 3.46 8.53
N ILE A 70 -24.93 2.62 7.50
CA ILE A 70 -23.76 1.76 7.23
C ILE A 70 -22.53 2.62 6.91
N LEU A 71 -22.67 3.59 6.02
CA LEU A 71 -21.58 4.49 5.64
C LEU A 71 -21.06 5.31 6.82
N LYS A 72 -21.95 5.76 7.72
CA LYS A 72 -21.56 6.52 8.90
C LYS A 72 -20.74 5.64 9.87
N GLU A 73 -21.19 4.43 10.16
CA GLU A 73 -20.46 3.50 11.02
C GLU A 73 -19.11 3.09 10.41
N TYR A 74 -19.08 2.81 9.10
CA TYR A 74 -17.84 2.54 8.38
C TYR A 74 -16.86 3.70 8.41
N TYR A 75 -17.35 4.94 8.27
CA TYR A 75 -16.51 6.14 8.30
C TYR A 75 -15.76 6.28 9.62
N GLU A 76 -16.46 6.09 10.75
CA GLU A 76 -15.84 6.18 12.08
C GLU A 76 -14.72 5.14 12.26
N ILE A 77 -15.00 3.88 11.86
CA ILE A 77 -14.01 2.81 11.91
C ILE A 77 -12.83 3.12 10.99
N ARG A 78 -13.11 3.60 9.78
CA ARG A 78 -12.07 3.90 8.80
C ARG A 78 -11.15 5.02 9.25
N LEU A 79 -11.69 6.05 9.89
CA LEU A 79 -10.93 7.16 10.44
C LEU A 79 -9.94 6.68 11.52
N GLU A 80 -10.39 5.84 12.45
CA GLU A 80 -9.52 5.23 13.46
C GLU A 80 -8.36 4.44 12.83
N TYR A 81 -8.64 3.66 11.76
CA TYR A 81 -7.60 2.92 11.08
C TYR A 81 -6.64 3.80 10.27
N TYR A 82 -7.07 4.97 9.80
CA TYR A 82 -6.17 5.94 9.19
C TYR A 82 -5.19 6.52 10.21
N GLU A 83 -5.64 6.83 11.43
CA GLU A 83 -4.77 7.28 12.52
C GLU A 83 -3.74 6.21 12.90
N LYS A 84 -4.18 4.95 13.05
CA LYS A 84 -3.27 3.83 13.32
C LYS A 84 -2.24 3.65 12.22
N ARG A 85 -2.66 3.73 10.96
CA ARG A 85 -1.76 3.63 9.81
C ARG A 85 -0.77 4.79 9.77
N TYR A 86 -1.23 6.00 10.06
CA TYR A 86 -0.38 7.19 10.10
C TYR A 86 0.73 7.04 11.14
N ASN A 87 0.39 6.65 12.37
CA ASN A 87 1.36 6.43 13.43
C ASN A 87 2.36 5.33 13.08
N TYR A 88 1.88 4.20 12.56
CA TYR A 88 2.73 3.11 12.10
C TYR A 88 3.72 3.57 11.01
N LEU A 89 3.28 4.35 10.04
CA LEU A 89 4.15 4.85 8.98
C LEU A 89 5.19 5.83 9.50
N ILE A 90 4.82 6.69 10.47
CA ILE A 90 5.79 7.59 11.11
C ILE A 90 6.87 6.79 11.83
N GLU A 91 6.49 5.82 12.66
CA GLU A 91 7.45 4.97 13.38
C GLU A 91 8.37 4.22 12.41
N LYS A 92 7.80 3.65 11.35
CA LYS A 92 8.55 2.97 10.29
C LYS A 92 9.59 3.89 9.65
N TYR A 93 9.17 5.07 9.21
CA TYR A 93 10.10 6.00 8.54
C TYR A 93 11.13 6.59 9.49
N GLN A 94 10.78 6.84 10.75
CA GLN A 94 11.75 7.26 11.76
C GLN A 94 12.81 6.18 11.99
N TYR A 95 12.42 4.92 12.03
CA TYR A 95 13.32 3.79 12.15
C TYR A 95 14.26 3.68 10.93
N GLU A 96 13.72 3.70 9.71
CA GLU A 96 14.49 3.67 8.47
C GLU A 96 15.47 4.86 8.39
N LEU A 97 15.03 6.03 8.78
CA LEU A 97 15.86 7.24 8.83
C LEU A 97 17.00 7.10 9.85
N SER A 98 16.74 6.48 11.00
CA SER A 98 17.78 6.23 12.00
C SER A 98 18.88 5.31 11.46
N ILE A 99 18.52 4.27 10.69
CA ILE A 99 19.46 3.38 10.03
C ILE A 99 20.32 4.13 9.00
N ILE A 100 19.71 4.97 8.17
CA ILE A 100 20.44 5.74 7.15
C ILE A 100 21.41 6.71 7.81
N LYS A 101 20.97 7.45 8.83
CA LYS A 101 21.82 8.36 9.60
C LYS A 101 23.01 7.64 10.25
N SER A 102 22.77 6.48 10.83
CA SER A 102 23.82 5.68 11.45
C SER A 102 24.84 5.19 10.43
N ARG A 103 24.40 4.77 9.24
CA ARG A 103 25.28 4.38 8.14
C ARG A 103 26.12 5.55 7.65
N ILE A 104 25.54 6.74 7.49
CA ILE A 104 26.25 7.96 7.11
C ILE A 104 27.33 8.27 8.13
N LYS A 105 26.97 8.35 9.42
CA LYS A 105 27.89 8.66 10.53
C LYS A 105 29.03 7.62 10.63
N PHE A 106 28.73 6.34 10.41
CA PHE A 106 29.70 5.27 10.39
C PHE A 106 30.69 5.39 9.21
N ILE A 107 30.19 5.64 7.98
CA ILE A 107 31.02 5.81 6.80
C ILE A 107 31.89 7.07 6.93
N GLU A 108 31.37 8.16 7.44
CA GLU A 108 32.13 9.39 7.71
C GLU A 108 33.25 9.15 8.73
N GLY A 109 32.95 8.43 9.83
CA GLY A 109 33.95 8.08 10.81
C GLY A 109 35.08 7.21 10.27
N ILE A 110 34.80 6.29 9.33
CA ILE A 110 35.82 5.49 8.68
C ILE A 110 36.65 6.33 7.68
N ILE A 111 36.02 7.21 6.91
CA ILE A 111 36.71 8.06 5.92
C ILE A 111 37.64 9.06 6.60
N ASN A 112 37.28 9.54 7.79
CA ASN A 112 38.06 10.50 8.57
C ASN A 112 39.10 9.83 9.47
N ASP A 113 39.23 8.50 9.45
CA ASP A 113 40.07 7.69 10.34
C ASP A 113 39.70 7.79 11.84
N ASP A 114 38.52 8.27 12.16
CA ASP A 114 38.01 8.35 13.54
C ASP A 114 37.55 7.00 14.07
N ILE A 115 37.01 6.14 13.18
CA ILE A 115 36.58 4.77 13.50
C ILE A 115 37.58 3.80 12.85
N VAL A 116 38.44 3.17 13.67
CA VAL A 116 39.37 2.15 13.23
C VAL A 116 38.91 0.78 13.74
N ILE A 117 38.46 -0.06 12.79
CA ILE A 117 37.91 -1.40 13.09
C ILE A 117 38.99 -2.49 12.92
N PHE A 118 39.98 -2.27 12.03
CA PHE A 118 40.95 -3.28 11.69
C PHE A 118 41.83 -3.68 12.85
N LYS A 119 42.02 -4.99 13.02
CA LYS A 119 42.87 -5.60 14.06
C LYS A 119 42.36 -5.41 15.52
N LYS A 120 41.09 -5.12 15.72
CA LYS A 120 40.44 -5.02 17.02
C LYS A 120 39.53 -6.20 17.28
N GLU A 121 39.34 -6.54 18.56
CA GLU A 121 38.38 -7.54 18.98
C GLU A 121 36.95 -6.97 18.96
N ASP A 122 35.95 -7.84 18.81
CA ASP A 122 34.54 -7.47 18.71
C ASP A 122 34.08 -6.57 19.87
N ASN A 123 34.51 -6.86 21.08
CA ASN A 123 34.21 -6.06 22.28
C ASN A 123 34.80 -4.64 22.25
N GLU A 124 35.93 -4.45 21.57
CA GLU A 124 36.54 -3.12 21.38
C GLU A 124 35.83 -2.33 20.31
N ILE A 125 35.41 -3.02 19.25
CA ILE A 125 34.62 -2.42 18.16
C ILE A 125 33.30 -1.92 18.73
N ASP A 126 32.59 -2.72 19.51
CA ASP A 126 31.33 -2.33 20.13
C ASP A 126 31.46 -1.06 21.00
N LYS A 127 32.54 -0.97 21.80
CA LYS A 127 32.77 0.24 22.61
C LYS A 127 33.01 1.49 21.76
N ILE A 128 33.76 1.38 20.68
CA ILE A 128 34.00 2.50 19.76
C ILE A 128 32.69 2.96 19.12
N LEU A 129 31.83 2.01 18.70
CA LEU A 129 30.53 2.33 18.10
C LEU A 129 29.57 2.94 19.12
N GLU A 130 29.66 2.54 20.41
CA GLU A 130 28.91 3.14 21.50
C GLU A 130 29.40 4.57 21.80
N GLU A 131 30.73 4.83 21.83
CA GLU A 131 31.30 6.18 21.98
C GLU A 131 30.86 7.12 20.85
N TYR A 132 30.66 6.56 19.65
CA TYR A 132 30.11 7.29 18.50
C TYR A 132 28.59 7.48 18.56
N GLU A 133 27.92 7.03 19.62
CA GLU A 133 26.47 7.12 19.81
C GLU A 133 25.69 6.49 18.65
N LEU A 134 26.18 5.37 18.14
CA LEU A 134 25.49 4.61 17.10
C LEU A 134 24.48 3.65 17.75
N PRO A 135 23.21 3.63 17.34
CA PRO A 135 22.21 2.74 17.92
C PRO A 135 22.47 1.29 17.51
N LYS A 136 22.28 0.36 18.46
CA LYS A 136 22.17 -1.07 18.16
C LYS A 136 20.80 -1.34 17.56
N ILE A 137 20.74 -2.08 16.47
CA ILE A 137 19.52 -2.35 15.70
C ILE A 137 19.43 -3.85 15.45
N SER A 138 18.27 -4.44 15.80
CA SER A 138 18.06 -5.89 15.64
C SER A 138 17.82 -6.30 14.20
N LYS A 139 17.04 -5.53 13.44
CA LYS A 139 16.70 -5.83 12.05
C LYS A 139 16.82 -4.59 11.16
N ILE A 140 17.14 -4.81 9.89
CA ILE A 140 17.23 -3.72 8.91
C ILE A 140 15.83 -3.24 8.49
N THR A 141 14.85 -4.15 8.50
CA THR A 141 13.46 -3.86 8.08
C THR A 141 12.56 -3.76 9.29
N TYR A 142 11.82 -2.66 9.43
CA TYR A 142 10.90 -2.43 10.55
C TYR A 142 9.83 -3.53 10.72
N GLU A 143 9.38 -4.13 9.61
CA GLU A 143 8.37 -5.18 9.59
C GLU A 143 8.87 -6.53 10.12
N GLU A 144 10.19 -6.73 10.18
CA GLU A 144 10.83 -7.96 10.63
C GLU A 144 11.24 -7.93 12.12
N ILE A 145 10.97 -6.81 12.80
CA ILE A 145 11.33 -6.65 14.21
C ILE A 145 10.46 -7.59 15.06
N SER A 146 11.10 -8.49 15.79
CA SER A 146 10.47 -9.33 16.80
C SER A 146 10.97 -8.99 18.20
N LYS A 147 10.17 -9.32 19.24
CA LYS A 147 10.54 -9.00 20.64
C LYS A 147 11.76 -9.76 21.15
N ASP A 148 12.13 -10.85 20.47
CA ASP A 148 13.22 -11.74 20.87
C ASP A 148 14.53 -11.47 20.13
N ASP A 149 14.54 -10.50 19.21
CA ASP A 149 15.74 -10.14 18.46
C ASP A 149 16.72 -9.39 19.35
N LYS A 150 18.00 -9.79 19.29
CA LYS A 150 19.07 -9.06 19.97
C LYS A 150 19.53 -7.90 19.12
N ASP A 151 19.64 -6.75 19.75
CA ASP A 151 20.20 -5.57 19.12
C ASP A 151 21.71 -5.76 18.90
N SER A 152 22.17 -5.52 17.69
CA SER A 152 23.58 -5.63 17.29
C SER A 152 23.99 -4.49 16.36
N TYR A 153 25.30 -4.42 16.07
CA TYR A 153 25.85 -3.52 15.06
C TYR A 153 26.02 -4.17 13.69
N ASP A 154 25.49 -5.39 13.50
CA ASP A 154 25.63 -6.15 12.25
C ASP A 154 25.18 -5.37 11.01
N TYR A 155 24.19 -4.50 11.13
CA TYR A 155 23.72 -3.66 10.04
C TYR A 155 24.76 -2.64 9.52
N LEU A 156 25.81 -2.34 10.34
CA LEU A 156 26.96 -1.52 9.98
C LEU A 156 28.15 -2.39 9.58
N LEU A 157 28.48 -3.38 10.39
CA LEU A 157 29.68 -4.22 10.24
C LEU A 157 29.61 -5.14 9.02
N ASN A 158 28.44 -5.60 8.64
CA ASN A 158 28.23 -6.43 7.45
C ASN A 158 28.17 -5.60 6.15
N MET A 159 28.44 -4.29 6.20
CA MET A 159 28.48 -3.49 4.98
C MET A 159 29.72 -3.83 4.14
N PRO A 160 29.55 -4.08 2.81
CA PRO A 160 30.71 -4.31 1.94
C PRO A 160 31.66 -3.12 1.93
N MET A 161 32.99 -3.37 2.00
CA MET A 161 34.00 -2.30 1.99
C MET A 161 33.86 -1.36 0.77
N ARG A 162 33.37 -1.87 -0.36
CA ARG A 162 33.06 -1.06 -1.56
C ARG A 162 32.02 0.03 -1.33
N THR A 163 31.20 -0.09 -0.28
CA THR A 163 30.18 0.92 0.04
C THR A 163 30.72 2.03 0.95
N MET A 164 31.91 1.87 1.50
CA MET A 164 32.58 2.87 2.35
C MET A 164 33.31 3.90 1.51
N THR A 165 32.60 4.60 0.63
CA THR A 165 33.16 5.58 -0.31
C THR A 165 32.38 6.89 -0.24
N LYS A 166 33.07 8.00 -0.57
CA LYS A 166 32.43 9.34 -0.66
C LYS A 166 31.21 9.35 -1.59
N LYS A 167 31.28 8.58 -2.69
CA LYS A 167 30.15 8.46 -3.62
C LYS A 167 28.91 7.84 -2.95
N LYS A 168 29.11 6.82 -2.12
CA LYS A 168 28.01 6.17 -1.40
C LYS A 168 27.42 7.08 -0.33
N LEU A 169 28.25 7.88 0.30
CA LEU A 169 27.83 8.91 1.26
C LEU A 169 26.93 9.95 0.61
N ASP A 170 27.28 10.42 -0.59
CA ASP A 170 26.44 11.35 -1.38
C ASP A 170 25.10 10.71 -1.79
N GLU A 171 25.09 9.42 -2.11
CA GLU A 171 23.86 8.68 -2.43
C GLU A 171 22.93 8.55 -1.20
N LEU A 172 23.49 8.22 -0.03
CA LEU A 172 22.73 8.11 1.22
C LEU A 172 22.17 9.47 1.68
N ASN A 173 22.95 10.54 1.52
CA ASN A 173 22.48 11.89 1.82
C ASN A 173 21.32 12.35 0.91
N LYS A 174 21.24 11.82 -0.33
CA LYS A 174 20.10 12.08 -1.22
C LYS A 174 18.85 11.26 -0.86
N GLN A 175 19.01 10.14 -0.14
CA GLN A 175 17.90 9.30 0.33
C GLN A 175 17.28 9.79 1.64
N MET A 176 18.02 10.61 2.40
CA MET A 176 17.56 11.23 3.63
C MET A 176 16.63 12.44 3.38
#